data_a62cf426ae39c88baede563e11c5dbb4
#
_entry.id   a62cf426ae39c88baede563e11c5dbb4
#
_cell.length_a   1.000
_cell.length_b   1.000
_cell.length_c   1.000
_cell.angle_alpha   90.00
_cell.angle_beta   90.00
_cell.angle_gamma   90.00
#
_symmetry.space_group_name_H-M   'P 1'
#
loop_
_entity.id
_entity.type
_entity.pdbx_description
1 polymer ?
#
loop_
_entity_poly.entity_id
_entity_poly.type
_entity_poly.pdbx_seq_one_letter_code
_entity_poly.pdbx_strand_id
1 'polypeptide(L)'
;MTYRRITAVEAAEMINDGDMMALSGFTPNANPKAIFRELSKRAIRLHEQGIPFQVGILTGASSCQSVEGDMAAAKALKFRAPFSTNKDFRTHTNLGEVDYEDMHLGHMAERLRRGFYGEVDWAVIEVSDMEEGETECKAFLTSAGGIVTTIARLAKKIIIEHNTFHNPNSRYLHDTWEPREVWEDREVMDIHSPYDRIGKDYVSLDPKKIVGVIESCIPEEARAFKEPDGEIMSIGHHVAELLANDMKVGRIPKQFLPIQSGVGTTGNAVLKALGTSKLIPRFNVYSEVVQDAAVNYMLEGRIGYASATAMTVTNEALQMVYNNMDYFSKHLTIRQSEIANSPEVIRRLGVIAINTPLECDLYGNENSSHVCGSALMNGIGGSCDYERNGYISIFTTPSTAKGGKISAIVPMCCHVDSTEHDVDIIVTEQGVADLRGKGPVRRAWEVIENCAHPDYKPLLRDYLKHIAPMGHEPQHMRAALAFHDTYLRKGDMRLTDFSEYLPK
;
A
#
# COMPACT_ATOMS: atom_id res chain seq x y z
N MET A 1 -25.98 -1.66 -28.45
CA MET A 1 -26.67 -0.62 -27.64
C MET A 1 -25.62 0.39 -27.27
N THR A 2 -25.87 1.69 -27.45
CA THR A 2 -24.88 2.71 -27.04
C THR A 2 -25.33 3.31 -25.72
N TYR A 3 -24.47 3.25 -24.70
CA TYR A 3 -24.78 3.82 -23.41
C TYR A 3 -24.85 5.35 -23.46
N ARG A 4 -25.64 5.94 -22.58
CA ARG A 4 -25.79 7.41 -22.50
C ARG A 4 -24.43 8.05 -22.18
N ARG A 5 -23.97 8.97 -23.01
CA ARG A 5 -22.84 9.85 -22.70
C ARG A 5 -23.34 10.99 -21.83
N ILE A 6 -22.64 11.21 -20.70
CA ILE A 6 -22.95 12.25 -19.72
C ILE A 6 -21.68 13.06 -19.42
N THR A 7 -21.86 14.29 -19.01
CA THR A 7 -20.78 15.12 -18.51
C THR A 7 -20.43 14.76 -17.07
N ALA A 8 -19.22 15.08 -16.63
CA ALA A 8 -18.82 14.92 -15.23
C ALA A 8 -19.72 15.76 -14.27
N VAL A 9 -20.22 16.91 -14.73
CA VAL A 9 -21.17 17.73 -13.98
C VAL A 9 -22.50 17.01 -13.81
N GLU A 10 -23.09 16.48 -14.89
CA GLU A 10 -24.33 15.70 -14.81
C GLU A 10 -24.18 14.50 -13.89
N ALA A 11 -23.03 13.79 -13.97
CA ALA A 11 -22.73 12.67 -13.10
C ALA A 11 -22.65 13.09 -11.61
N ALA A 12 -21.94 14.16 -11.32
CA ALA A 12 -21.83 14.70 -9.96
C ALA A 12 -23.18 15.12 -9.38
N GLU A 13 -24.10 15.66 -10.20
CA GLU A 13 -25.46 16.04 -9.75
C GLU A 13 -26.36 14.82 -9.41
N MET A 14 -26.02 13.61 -9.87
CA MET A 14 -26.76 12.39 -9.55
C MET A 14 -26.44 11.81 -8.16
N ILE A 15 -25.33 12.21 -7.57
CA ILE A 15 -24.86 11.71 -6.27
C ILE A 15 -25.60 12.44 -5.15
N ASN A 16 -26.16 11.71 -4.20
CA ASN A 16 -26.89 12.28 -3.07
C ASN A 16 -26.02 12.37 -1.81
N ASP A 17 -26.44 13.23 -0.90
CA ASP A 17 -25.87 13.25 0.45
C ASP A 17 -26.05 11.89 1.13
N GLY A 18 -24.98 11.38 1.70
CA GLY A 18 -24.93 10.08 2.39
C GLY A 18 -24.68 8.86 1.49
N ASP A 19 -24.64 9.02 0.15
CA ASP A 19 -24.36 7.88 -0.76
C ASP A 19 -23.01 7.23 -0.46
N MET A 20 -22.96 5.89 -0.58
CA MET A 20 -21.74 5.11 -0.51
C MET A 20 -21.22 4.84 -1.91
N MET A 21 -20.02 5.34 -2.20
CA MET A 21 -19.37 5.24 -3.50
C MET A 21 -18.18 4.28 -3.42
N ALA A 22 -18.09 3.31 -4.31
CA ALA A 22 -16.94 2.43 -4.46
C ALA A 22 -16.25 2.68 -5.82
N LEU A 23 -14.91 2.76 -5.81
CA LEU A 23 -14.17 3.27 -6.96
C LEU A 23 -13.16 2.26 -7.49
N SER A 24 -12.93 2.33 -8.82
CA SER A 24 -11.72 1.76 -9.41
C SER A 24 -10.47 2.49 -8.93
N GLY A 25 -9.33 1.92 -9.26
CA GLY A 25 -8.03 2.47 -8.91
C GLY A 25 -7.41 1.78 -7.69
N PHE A 26 -6.11 1.97 -7.61
CA PHE A 26 -5.28 1.51 -6.52
C PHE A 26 -4.05 2.41 -6.48
N THR A 27 -3.75 3.02 -5.34
CA THR A 27 -2.81 4.15 -5.26
C THR A 27 -3.27 5.35 -6.12
N PRO A 28 -2.47 6.37 -6.44
CA PRO A 28 -2.91 7.50 -7.28
C PRO A 28 -3.23 7.16 -8.74
N ASN A 29 -3.16 5.90 -9.15
CA ASN A 29 -3.36 5.45 -10.52
C ASN A 29 -4.72 4.76 -10.73
N ALA A 30 -5.26 4.85 -11.93
CA ALA A 30 -6.53 4.25 -12.37
C ALA A 30 -7.77 4.76 -11.61
N ASN A 31 -7.74 5.99 -11.13
CA ASN A 31 -8.85 6.59 -10.38
C ASN A 31 -9.76 7.40 -11.29
N PRO A 32 -11.09 7.35 -11.12
CA PRO A 32 -12.03 8.18 -11.88
C PRO A 32 -11.94 9.64 -11.41
N LYS A 33 -11.21 10.45 -12.14
CA LYS A 33 -10.84 11.82 -11.74
C LYS A 33 -11.89 12.88 -12.14
N ALA A 34 -12.55 12.69 -13.29
CA ALA A 34 -13.43 13.70 -13.86
C ALA A 34 -14.65 14.02 -12.97
N ILE A 35 -15.33 12.98 -12.50
CA ILE A 35 -16.50 13.13 -11.64
C ILE A 35 -16.13 13.76 -10.28
N PHE A 36 -15.01 13.37 -9.67
CA PHE A 36 -14.62 13.84 -8.34
C PHE A 36 -14.18 15.31 -8.34
N ARG A 37 -13.58 15.77 -9.42
CA ARG A 37 -13.28 17.20 -9.62
C ARG A 37 -14.55 18.06 -9.64
N GLU A 38 -15.65 17.57 -10.18
CA GLU A 38 -16.92 18.27 -10.18
C GLU A 38 -17.70 18.07 -8.87
N LEU A 39 -17.58 16.89 -8.26
CA LEU A 39 -18.25 16.58 -6.99
C LEU A 39 -17.71 17.44 -5.84
N SER A 40 -16.40 17.64 -5.77
CA SER A 40 -15.78 18.54 -4.77
C SER A 40 -16.24 19.99 -4.95
N LYS A 41 -16.31 20.49 -6.18
CA LYS A 41 -16.85 21.83 -6.48
C LYS A 41 -18.33 21.95 -6.11
N ARG A 42 -19.13 20.91 -6.39
CA ARG A 42 -20.53 20.85 -6.00
C ARG A 42 -20.68 20.88 -4.48
N ALA A 43 -19.92 20.09 -3.76
CA ALA A 43 -19.92 20.07 -2.30
C ALA A 43 -19.66 21.46 -1.71
N ILE A 44 -18.64 22.16 -2.21
CA ILE A 44 -18.33 23.53 -1.77
C ILE A 44 -19.54 24.47 -2.00
N ARG A 45 -20.15 24.45 -3.21
CA ARG A 45 -21.34 25.28 -3.50
C ARG A 45 -22.53 24.98 -2.58
N LEU A 46 -22.76 23.70 -2.26
CA LEU A 46 -23.84 23.30 -1.35
C LEU A 46 -23.57 23.78 0.07
N HIS A 47 -22.35 23.61 0.57
CA HIS A 47 -21.97 24.07 1.90
C HIS A 47 -22.04 25.59 2.05
N GLU A 48 -21.68 26.37 1.02
CA GLU A 48 -21.86 27.83 1.00
C GLU A 48 -23.34 28.25 1.10
N GLN A 49 -24.27 27.39 0.67
CA GLN A 49 -25.72 27.59 0.81
C GLN A 49 -26.29 27.02 2.11
N GLY A 50 -25.43 26.47 3.00
CA GLY A 50 -25.84 25.79 4.23
C GLY A 50 -26.49 24.43 4.03
N ILE A 51 -26.33 23.82 2.86
CA ILE A 51 -26.86 22.49 2.52
C ILE A 51 -25.79 21.46 2.82
N PRO A 52 -26.03 20.46 3.69
CA PRO A 52 -25.06 19.40 3.97
C PRO A 52 -24.87 18.51 2.73
N PHE A 53 -23.63 18.10 2.51
CA PHE A 53 -23.29 17.12 1.48
C PHE A 53 -22.00 16.37 1.83
N GLN A 54 -22.12 15.08 2.11
CA GLN A 54 -21.01 14.19 2.36
C GLN A 54 -21.29 12.81 1.79
N VAL A 55 -20.25 12.11 1.33
CA VAL A 55 -20.34 10.75 0.81
C VAL A 55 -19.35 9.83 1.53
N GLY A 56 -19.62 8.52 1.52
CA GLY A 56 -18.64 7.50 1.86
C GLY A 56 -17.86 7.06 0.63
N ILE A 57 -16.54 6.84 0.76
CA ILE A 57 -15.68 6.38 -0.33
C ILE A 57 -14.95 5.09 0.04
N LEU A 58 -15.08 4.08 -0.82
CA LEU A 58 -14.45 2.77 -0.71
C LEU A 58 -13.57 2.52 -1.96
N THR A 59 -12.32 2.11 -1.75
CA THR A 59 -11.37 1.84 -2.85
C THR A 59 -10.55 0.59 -2.57
N GLY A 60 -9.66 0.21 -3.50
CA GLY A 60 -8.71 -0.89 -3.26
C GLY A 60 -7.57 -0.52 -2.29
N ALA A 61 -7.13 0.74 -2.32
CA ALA A 61 -6.07 1.30 -1.46
C ALA A 61 -6.22 2.83 -1.37
N SER A 62 -5.10 3.59 -1.26
CA SER A 62 -5.12 5.05 -1.42
C SER A 62 -5.61 5.44 -2.81
N SER A 63 -6.01 6.69 -2.99
CA SER A 63 -6.38 7.23 -4.29
C SER A 63 -5.67 8.56 -4.58
N CYS A 64 -6.05 9.21 -5.67
CA CYS A 64 -5.40 10.44 -6.13
C CYS A 64 -5.90 11.69 -5.41
N GLN A 65 -5.24 12.83 -5.64
CA GLN A 65 -5.59 14.12 -5.03
C GLN A 65 -7.04 14.52 -5.31
N SER A 66 -7.50 14.35 -6.56
CA SER A 66 -8.88 14.71 -6.96
C SER A 66 -9.94 13.92 -6.19
N VAL A 67 -9.67 12.70 -5.78
CA VAL A 67 -10.59 11.82 -5.03
C VAL A 67 -10.51 12.04 -3.53
N GLU A 68 -9.31 11.95 -2.94
CA GLU A 68 -9.17 12.02 -1.47
C GLU A 68 -8.95 13.44 -0.98
N GLY A 69 -7.96 14.14 -1.54
CA GLY A 69 -7.52 15.43 -1.03
C GLY A 69 -8.56 16.52 -1.25
N ASP A 70 -9.06 16.66 -2.48
CA ASP A 70 -10.02 17.69 -2.84
C ASP A 70 -11.38 17.46 -2.16
N MET A 71 -11.83 16.20 -2.04
CA MET A 71 -13.05 15.85 -1.32
C MET A 71 -12.92 16.10 0.19
N ALA A 72 -11.77 15.80 0.80
CA ALA A 72 -11.51 16.12 2.20
C ALA A 72 -11.48 17.63 2.44
N ALA A 73 -10.76 18.39 1.60
CA ALA A 73 -10.71 19.84 1.67
C ALA A 73 -12.08 20.51 1.48
N ALA A 74 -12.94 19.91 0.64
CA ALA A 74 -14.33 20.33 0.47
C ALA A 74 -15.25 19.90 1.62
N LYS A 75 -14.74 19.17 2.65
CA LYS A 75 -15.52 18.57 3.74
C LYS A 75 -16.65 17.65 3.27
N ALA A 76 -16.43 16.99 2.15
CA ALA A 76 -17.39 16.15 1.46
C ALA A 76 -17.22 14.65 1.75
N LEU A 77 -16.31 14.28 2.67
CA LEU A 77 -16.11 12.90 3.10
C LEU A 77 -16.73 12.66 4.48
N LYS A 78 -17.64 11.69 4.54
CA LYS A 78 -18.20 11.15 5.78
C LYS A 78 -17.40 9.94 6.26
N PHE A 79 -17.09 9.04 5.34
CA PHE A 79 -16.42 7.77 5.60
C PHE A 79 -15.38 7.45 4.52
N ARG A 80 -14.30 6.77 4.91
CA ARG A 80 -13.25 6.32 3.99
C ARG A 80 -12.62 4.99 4.43
N ALA A 81 -12.43 4.06 3.51
CA ALA A 81 -11.63 2.84 3.70
C ALA A 81 -10.98 2.41 2.36
N PRO A 82 -9.89 1.61 2.35
CA PRO A 82 -9.17 0.99 3.46
C PRO A 82 -7.81 1.64 3.78
N PHE A 83 -7.34 2.61 2.99
CA PHE A 83 -5.99 3.16 3.11
C PHE A 83 -5.86 4.52 2.44
N SER A 84 -5.05 5.42 3.00
CA SER A 84 -4.73 6.70 2.37
C SER A 84 -3.31 7.17 2.69
N THR A 85 -2.63 7.71 1.67
CA THR A 85 -1.35 8.43 1.81
C THR A 85 -1.51 9.94 1.61
N ASN A 86 -2.72 10.42 1.35
CA ASN A 86 -2.98 11.82 1.02
C ASN A 86 -2.85 12.72 2.26
N LYS A 87 -2.08 13.82 2.12
CA LYS A 87 -1.80 14.75 3.23
C LYS A 87 -3.04 15.52 3.68
N ASP A 88 -3.86 15.97 2.74
CA ASP A 88 -5.05 16.77 3.06
C ASP A 88 -6.09 15.89 3.75
N PHE A 89 -6.33 14.69 3.20
CA PHE A 89 -7.17 13.68 3.84
C PHE A 89 -6.71 13.38 5.28
N ARG A 90 -5.42 13.11 5.48
CA ARG A 90 -4.83 12.83 6.80
C ARG A 90 -5.07 13.97 7.79
N THR A 91 -5.00 15.22 7.34
CA THR A 91 -5.26 16.38 8.20
C THR A 91 -6.69 16.36 8.71
N HIS A 92 -7.66 16.15 7.84
CA HIS A 92 -9.08 16.10 8.20
C HIS A 92 -9.43 14.88 9.07
N THR A 93 -8.82 13.73 8.80
CA THR A 93 -8.98 12.52 9.62
C THR A 93 -8.43 12.72 11.03
N ASN A 94 -7.24 13.31 11.20
CA ASN A 94 -6.65 13.59 12.51
C ASN A 94 -7.42 14.68 13.29
N LEU A 95 -8.25 15.48 12.64
CA LEU A 95 -9.19 16.40 13.26
C LEU A 95 -10.54 15.74 13.66
N GLY A 96 -10.73 14.47 13.31
CA GLY A 96 -11.99 13.75 13.56
C GLY A 96 -13.13 14.16 12.62
N GLU A 97 -12.83 14.81 11.50
CA GLU A 97 -13.82 15.26 10.53
C GLU A 97 -14.23 14.16 9.53
N VAL A 98 -13.46 13.08 9.42
CA VAL A 98 -13.73 11.92 8.56
C VAL A 98 -13.64 10.64 9.40
N ASP A 99 -14.66 9.81 9.33
CA ASP A 99 -14.61 8.44 9.86
C ASP A 99 -13.76 7.58 8.93
N TYR A 100 -12.65 7.04 9.45
CA TYR A 100 -11.66 6.34 8.64
C TYR A 100 -11.35 4.97 9.23
N GLU A 101 -11.57 3.94 8.45
CA GLU A 101 -11.15 2.58 8.75
C GLU A 101 -9.97 2.19 7.85
N ASP A 102 -8.81 1.95 8.44
CA ASP A 102 -7.72 1.27 7.76
C ASP A 102 -7.78 -0.24 7.99
N MET A 103 -7.26 -1.00 7.03
CA MET A 103 -7.22 -2.45 7.12
C MET A 103 -6.21 -3.06 6.17
N HIS A 104 -5.97 -4.36 6.33
CA HIS A 104 -5.26 -5.17 5.34
C HIS A 104 -5.95 -5.10 3.98
N LEU A 105 -5.21 -4.70 2.94
CA LEU A 105 -5.81 -4.46 1.61
C LEU A 105 -6.37 -5.72 0.97
N GLY A 106 -5.78 -6.89 1.29
CA GLY A 106 -6.31 -8.17 0.85
C GLY A 106 -7.73 -8.48 1.32
N HIS A 107 -8.19 -7.85 2.41
CA HIS A 107 -9.53 -8.07 2.96
C HIS A 107 -10.63 -7.15 2.41
N MET A 108 -10.29 -6.07 1.72
CA MET A 108 -11.27 -5.04 1.35
C MET A 108 -12.41 -5.58 0.48
N ALA A 109 -12.10 -6.33 -0.56
CA ALA A 109 -13.10 -6.91 -1.46
C ALA A 109 -14.02 -7.90 -0.71
N GLU A 110 -13.44 -8.75 0.13
CA GLU A 110 -14.16 -9.73 0.93
C GLU A 110 -15.13 -9.08 1.93
N ARG A 111 -14.70 -8.03 2.64
CA ARG A 111 -15.54 -7.29 3.58
C ARG A 111 -16.70 -6.57 2.88
N LEU A 112 -16.45 -6.05 1.68
CA LEU A 112 -17.52 -5.51 0.83
C LEU A 112 -18.56 -6.58 0.49
N ARG A 113 -18.13 -7.75 0.02
CA ARG A 113 -19.06 -8.87 -0.31
C ARG A 113 -19.85 -9.35 0.89
N ARG A 114 -19.28 -9.27 2.08
CA ARG A 114 -19.94 -9.62 3.36
C ARG A 114 -20.86 -8.54 3.89
N GLY A 115 -20.96 -7.39 3.21
CA GLY A 115 -21.88 -6.31 3.57
C GLY A 115 -21.48 -5.51 4.80
N PHE A 116 -20.20 -5.50 5.21
CA PHE A 116 -19.74 -4.78 6.41
C PHE A 116 -19.88 -3.26 6.28
N TYR A 117 -19.92 -2.74 5.05
CA TYR A 117 -20.12 -1.32 4.76
C TYR A 117 -21.54 -0.97 4.30
N GLY A 118 -22.48 -1.92 4.43
CA GLY A 118 -23.82 -1.76 3.91
C GLY A 118 -23.88 -1.86 2.38
N GLU A 119 -24.88 -1.23 1.78
CA GLU A 119 -25.08 -1.23 0.34
C GLU A 119 -24.15 -0.22 -0.34
N VAL A 120 -23.63 -0.58 -1.50
CA VAL A 120 -22.86 0.30 -2.38
C VAL A 120 -23.84 0.95 -3.37
N ASP A 121 -24.07 2.26 -3.25
CA ASP A 121 -24.99 2.98 -4.12
C ASP A 121 -24.42 3.17 -5.51
N TRP A 122 -23.13 3.50 -5.60
CA TRP A 122 -22.43 3.80 -6.84
C TRP A 122 -21.11 3.07 -6.97
N ALA A 123 -20.87 2.42 -8.11
CA ALA A 123 -19.51 2.15 -8.58
C ALA A 123 -19.12 3.20 -9.61
N VAL A 124 -17.93 3.79 -9.47
CA VAL A 124 -17.33 4.63 -10.50
C VAL A 124 -16.06 3.97 -10.99
N ILE A 125 -16.03 3.61 -12.27
CA ILE A 125 -14.99 2.76 -12.84
C ILE A 125 -14.31 3.48 -13.99
N GLU A 126 -13.00 3.76 -13.84
CA GLU A 126 -12.17 4.25 -14.94
C GLU A 126 -11.79 3.09 -15.85
N VAL A 127 -11.92 3.28 -17.15
CA VAL A 127 -11.59 2.29 -18.18
C VAL A 127 -10.73 2.92 -19.29
N SER A 128 -9.88 2.10 -19.91
CA SER A 128 -9.10 2.50 -21.10
C SER A 128 -9.89 2.30 -22.40
N ASP A 129 -10.89 1.41 -22.37
CA ASP A 129 -11.79 1.08 -23.48
C ASP A 129 -12.94 0.21 -22.95
N MET A 130 -13.98 0.00 -23.77
CA MET A 130 -15.10 -0.89 -23.46
C MET A 130 -15.77 -1.44 -24.69
N GLU A 131 -16.31 -2.66 -24.58
CA GLU A 131 -17.22 -3.25 -25.56
C GLU A 131 -18.65 -3.17 -25.02
N GLU A 132 -19.46 -2.29 -25.63
CA GLU A 132 -20.85 -2.09 -25.22
C GLU A 132 -21.75 -3.20 -25.76
N GLY A 133 -22.51 -3.88 -24.91
CA GLY A 133 -23.43 -4.94 -25.28
C GLY A 133 -24.76 -4.87 -24.53
N GLU A 134 -25.76 -5.61 -24.99
CA GLU A 134 -27.11 -5.64 -24.40
C GLU A 134 -27.17 -6.54 -23.15
N THR A 135 -26.36 -7.58 -23.11
CA THR A 135 -26.34 -8.56 -22.01
C THR A 135 -25.11 -8.41 -21.12
N GLU A 136 -24.03 -7.88 -21.64
CA GLU A 136 -22.76 -7.66 -20.97
C GLU A 136 -22.06 -6.43 -21.55
N CYS A 137 -21.49 -5.60 -20.69
CA CYS A 137 -20.46 -4.62 -21.07
C CYS A 137 -19.11 -5.13 -20.62
N LYS A 138 -18.15 -5.24 -21.53
CA LYS A 138 -16.78 -5.58 -21.15
C LYS A 138 -16.00 -4.29 -20.93
N ALA A 139 -15.58 -4.07 -19.69
CA ALA A 139 -14.78 -2.92 -19.29
C ALA A 139 -13.29 -3.32 -19.25
N PHE A 140 -12.46 -2.59 -19.99
CA PHE A 140 -11.01 -2.80 -20.02
C PHE A 140 -10.34 -1.79 -19.10
N LEU A 141 -9.69 -2.30 -18.05
CA LEU A 141 -9.10 -1.46 -17.02
C LEU A 141 -7.86 -0.73 -17.50
N THR A 142 -7.46 0.31 -16.78
CA THR A 142 -6.31 1.16 -17.10
C THR A 142 -5.03 0.60 -16.49
N SER A 143 -4.53 1.19 -15.39
CA SER A 143 -3.23 0.85 -14.78
C SER A 143 -3.36 0.06 -13.48
N ALA A 144 -4.58 -0.28 -13.04
CA ALA A 144 -4.82 -1.03 -11.80
C ALA A 144 -6.03 -1.97 -11.87
N GLY A 145 -5.94 -3.10 -11.18
CA GLY A 145 -7.05 -4.04 -10.96
C GLY A 145 -7.91 -3.68 -9.74
N GLY A 146 -7.27 -3.30 -8.65
CA GLY A 146 -7.95 -2.92 -7.40
C GLY A 146 -9.02 -3.91 -6.95
N ILE A 147 -10.22 -3.41 -6.68
CA ILE A 147 -11.40 -4.20 -6.25
C ILE A 147 -12.54 -4.13 -7.28
N VAL A 148 -12.23 -3.86 -8.56
CA VAL A 148 -13.24 -3.47 -9.56
C VAL A 148 -14.26 -4.57 -9.83
N THR A 149 -13.89 -5.84 -9.85
CA THR A 149 -14.83 -6.97 -10.01
C THR A 149 -15.91 -6.96 -8.93
N THR A 150 -15.52 -6.80 -7.70
CA THR A 150 -16.42 -6.79 -6.54
C THR A 150 -17.35 -5.59 -6.56
N ILE A 151 -16.84 -4.38 -6.80
CA ILE A 151 -17.71 -3.17 -6.82
C ILE A 151 -18.66 -3.17 -8.00
N ALA A 152 -18.25 -3.66 -9.17
CA ALA A 152 -19.12 -3.81 -10.34
C ALA A 152 -20.31 -4.74 -10.06
N ARG A 153 -20.06 -5.81 -9.32
CA ARG A 153 -21.09 -6.78 -8.94
C ARG A 153 -22.04 -6.23 -7.87
N LEU A 154 -21.52 -5.56 -6.85
CA LEU A 154 -22.29 -5.14 -5.67
C LEU A 154 -23.05 -3.82 -5.86
N ALA A 155 -22.50 -2.86 -6.59
CA ALA A 155 -23.10 -1.55 -6.72
C ALA A 155 -24.51 -1.59 -7.34
N LYS A 156 -25.39 -0.71 -6.87
CA LYS A 156 -26.73 -0.51 -7.44
C LYS A 156 -26.66 0.16 -8.81
N LYS A 157 -25.73 1.11 -8.98
CA LYS A 157 -25.56 1.94 -10.19
C LYS A 157 -24.07 2.04 -10.53
N ILE A 158 -23.79 2.16 -11.83
CA ILE A 158 -22.41 2.25 -12.35
C ILE A 158 -22.29 3.49 -13.21
N ILE A 159 -21.28 4.30 -12.97
CA ILE A 159 -20.78 5.33 -13.87
C ILE A 159 -19.44 4.86 -14.41
N ILE A 160 -19.25 4.89 -15.72
CA ILE A 160 -17.98 4.58 -16.37
C ILE A 160 -17.27 5.89 -16.70
N GLU A 161 -16.02 6.04 -16.35
CA GLU A 161 -15.13 7.09 -16.87
C GLU A 161 -14.21 6.48 -17.91
N HIS A 162 -14.52 6.69 -19.20
CA HIS A 162 -13.68 6.27 -20.32
C HIS A 162 -12.56 7.31 -20.49
N ASN A 163 -11.37 6.95 -20.06
CA ASN A 163 -10.22 7.85 -20.06
C ASN A 163 -9.27 7.53 -21.22
N THR A 164 -9.40 8.29 -22.30
CA THR A 164 -8.62 8.11 -23.54
C THR A 164 -7.14 8.49 -23.43
N PHE A 165 -6.68 8.94 -22.25
CA PHE A 165 -5.26 9.08 -21.96
C PHE A 165 -4.56 7.71 -21.93
N HIS A 166 -5.27 6.67 -21.53
CA HIS A 166 -4.75 5.31 -21.43
C HIS A 166 -4.77 4.57 -22.78
N ASN A 167 -3.81 3.67 -22.95
CA ASN A 167 -3.73 2.83 -24.13
C ASN A 167 -4.80 1.72 -24.05
N PRO A 168 -5.69 1.55 -25.05
CA PRO A 168 -6.69 0.48 -25.07
C PRO A 168 -6.09 -0.93 -24.94
N ASN A 169 -4.85 -1.11 -25.38
CA ASN A 169 -4.13 -2.40 -25.25
C ASN A 169 -3.67 -2.68 -23.81
N SER A 170 -3.88 -1.75 -22.84
CA SER A 170 -3.63 -2.04 -21.42
C SER A 170 -4.41 -3.24 -20.92
N ARG A 171 -5.53 -3.60 -21.58
CA ARG A 171 -6.29 -4.84 -21.34
C ARG A 171 -5.41 -6.09 -21.27
N TYR A 172 -4.39 -6.18 -22.11
CA TYR A 172 -3.51 -7.36 -22.16
C TYR A 172 -2.57 -7.48 -20.95
N LEU A 173 -2.47 -6.46 -20.10
CA LEU A 173 -1.78 -6.54 -18.84
C LEU A 173 -2.64 -7.18 -17.74
N HIS A 174 -3.97 -7.18 -17.88
CA HIS A 174 -4.89 -7.60 -16.85
C HIS A 174 -5.16 -9.11 -16.82
N ASP A 175 -5.34 -9.60 -15.59
CA ASP A 175 -5.77 -10.96 -15.26
C ASP A 175 -6.88 -10.84 -14.22
N THR A 176 -8.08 -10.57 -14.70
CA THR A 176 -9.26 -10.23 -13.89
C THR A 176 -9.98 -11.49 -13.45
N TRP A 177 -9.98 -11.76 -12.16
CA TRP A 177 -10.67 -12.89 -11.56
C TRP A 177 -11.20 -12.52 -10.18
N GLU A 178 -12.37 -13.01 -9.80
CA GLU A 178 -12.97 -12.82 -8.49
C GLU A 178 -13.21 -14.18 -7.84
N PRO A 179 -12.68 -14.43 -6.62
CA PRO A 179 -12.94 -15.68 -5.91
C PRO A 179 -14.41 -15.77 -5.52
N ARG A 180 -14.94 -16.99 -5.55
CA ARG A 180 -16.26 -17.28 -4.98
C ARG A 180 -16.23 -17.16 -3.46
N GLU A 181 -17.40 -16.98 -2.86
CA GLU A 181 -17.52 -17.02 -1.41
C GLU A 181 -17.34 -18.44 -0.87
N VAL A 182 -16.97 -18.56 0.41
CA VAL A 182 -16.66 -19.85 1.04
C VAL A 182 -17.82 -20.85 1.02
N TRP A 183 -19.06 -20.36 0.93
CA TRP A 183 -20.27 -21.19 0.82
C TRP A 183 -20.68 -21.51 -0.62
N GLU A 184 -19.91 -21.09 -1.61
CA GLU A 184 -20.14 -21.28 -3.06
C GLU A 184 -19.10 -22.20 -3.70
N ASP A 185 -18.53 -23.13 -2.96
CA ASP A 185 -17.43 -24.01 -3.39
C ASP A 185 -16.24 -23.20 -3.94
N ARG A 186 -15.64 -22.35 -3.08
CA ARG A 186 -14.52 -21.48 -3.41
C ARG A 186 -13.35 -22.27 -3.98
N GLU A 187 -12.95 -21.94 -5.21
CA GLU A 187 -11.84 -22.57 -5.88
C GLU A 187 -10.48 -22.16 -5.28
N VAL A 188 -9.50 -23.03 -5.42
CA VAL A 188 -8.10 -22.72 -5.15
C VAL A 188 -7.61 -21.73 -6.23
N MET A 189 -6.89 -20.70 -5.82
CA MET A 189 -6.20 -19.80 -6.77
C MET A 189 -5.03 -20.55 -7.41
N ASP A 190 -5.18 -20.96 -8.66
CA ASP A 190 -4.20 -21.80 -9.38
C ASP A 190 -3.01 -20.97 -9.92
N ILE A 191 -2.30 -20.32 -8.99
CA ILE A 191 -1.13 -19.49 -9.24
C ILE A 191 0.09 -20.12 -8.55
N HIS A 192 1.01 -20.67 -9.35
CA HIS A 192 2.27 -21.31 -8.91
C HIS A 192 3.50 -20.50 -9.27
N SER A 193 3.33 -19.47 -10.09
CA SER A 193 4.38 -18.53 -10.47
C SER A 193 3.81 -17.13 -10.72
N PRO A 194 4.62 -16.06 -10.66
CA PRO A 194 4.14 -14.70 -10.94
C PRO A 194 3.50 -14.52 -12.32
N TYR A 195 3.85 -15.37 -13.32
CA TYR A 195 3.35 -15.28 -14.69
C TYR A 195 2.08 -16.09 -14.97
N ASP A 196 1.59 -16.90 -14.03
CA ASP A 196 0.33 -17.64 -14.22
C ASP A 196 -0.86 -16.69 -14.26
N ARG A 197 -1.79 -16.90 -15.17
CA ARG A 197 -3.02 -16.14 -15.32
C ARG A 197 -4.20 -17.09 -15.15
N ILE A 198 -5.21 -16.66 -14.40
CA ILE A 198 -6.39 -17.46 -14.05
C ILE A 198 -7.71 -16.80 -14.46
N GLY A 199 -7.65 -15.57 -14.93
CA GLY A 199 -8.82 -14.74 -15.23
C GLY A 199 -8.91 -14.29 -16.67
N LYS A 200 -9.61 -13.18 -16.87
CA LYS A 200 -9.90 -12.53 -18.15
C LYS A 200 -9.15 -11.21 -18.27
N ASP A 201 -9.12 -10.66 -19.48
CA ASP A 201 -8.56 -9.33 -19.75
C ASP A 201 -9.57 -8.19 -19.60
N TYR A 202 -10.77 -8.47 -19.05
CA TYR A 202 -11.85 -7.49 -18.84
C TYR A 202 -12.65 -7.76 -17.57
N VAL A 203 -13.35 -6.73 -17.11
CA VAL A 203 -14.40 -6.83 -16.08
C VAL A 203 -15.77 -6.85 -16.77
N SER A 204 -16.62 -7.82 -16.38
CA SER A 204 -17.99 -7.89 -16.85
C SER A 204 -18.88 -6.95 -16.04
N LEU A 205 -19.57 -6.02 -16.72
CA LEU A 205 -20.52 -5.10 -16.11
C LEU A 205 -21.94 -5.45 -16.57
N ASP A 206 -22.91 -5.38 -15.65
CA ASP A 206 -24.34 -5.49 -15.97
C ASP A 206 -24.82 -4.19 -16.65
N PRO A 207 -25.23 -4.25 -17.94
CA PRO A 207 -25.69 -3.07 -18.68
C PRO A 207 -26.85 -2.32 -18.00
N LYS A 208 -27.68 -3.02 -17.23
CA LYS A 208 -28.84 -2.42 -16.53
C LYS A 208 -28.43 -1.48 -15.40
N LYS A 209 -27.23 -1.66 -14.87
CA LYS A 209 -26.67 -0.81 -13.80
C LYS A 209 -25.96 0.42 -14.34
N ILE A 210 -25.57 0.45 -15.63
CA ILE A 210 -24.80 1.52 -16.24
C ILE A 210 -25.72 2.73 -16.47
N VAL A 211 -25.50 3.79 -15.69
CA VAL A 211 -26.27 5.03 -15.75
C VAL A 211 -25.73 5.98 -16.84
N GLY A 212 -24.43 5.99 -17.04
CA GLY A 212 -23.80 6.80 -18.06
C GLY A 212 -22.30 6.61 -18.16
N VAL A 213 -21.75 7.14 -19.25
CA VAL A 213 -20.32 7.12 -19.56
C VAL A 213 -19.82 8.56 -19.66
N ILE A 214 -18.78 8.88 -18.91
CA ILE A 214 -18.04 10.14 -18.98
C ILE A 214 -16.85 9.91 -19.89
N GLU A 215 -16.71 10.73 -20.94
CA GLU A 215 -15.49 10.75 -21.76
C GLU A 215 -14.47 11.70 -21.15
N SER A 216 -13.27 11.25 -20.92
CA SER A 216 -12.17 12.04 -20.36
C SER A 216 -10.85 11.78 -21.08
N CYS A 217 -9.89 12.69 -20.89
CA CYS A 217 -8.49 12.51 -21.31
C CYS A 217 -7.61 13.16 -20.23
N ILE A 218 -7.50 12.48 -19.09
CA ILE A 218 -6.86 13.01 -17.88
C ILE A 218 -5.68 12.11 -17.51
N PRO A 219 -4.47 12.65 -17.44
CA PRO A 219 -3.30 11.88 -17.00
C PRO A 219 -3.42 11.45 -15.54
N GLU A 220 -2.57 10.49 -15.14
CA GLU A 220 -2.48 10.04 -13.77
C GLU A 220 -1.91 11.14 -12.85
N GLU A 221 -2.36 11.16 -11.59
CA GLU A 221 -1.92 12.14 -10.60
C GLU A 221 -0.73 11.62 -9.76
N ALA A 222 -0.18 10.46 -10.10
CA ALA A 222 1.00 9.92 -9.46
C ALA A 222 2.23 10.84 -9.65
N ARG A 223 3.04 10.96 -8.60
CA ARG A 223 4.26 11.77 -8.60
C ARG A 223 5.47 10.87 -8.43
N ALA A 224 6.58 11.27 -9.04
CA ALA A 224 7.86 10.63 -8.82
C ALA A 224 8.27 10.68 -7.35
N PHE A 225 8.80 9.58 -6.84
CA PHE A 225 9.49 9.57 -5.56
C PHE A 225 10.85 10.26 -5.68
N LYS A 226 11.34 10.78 -4.55
CA LYS A 226 12.71 11.33 -4.54
C LYS A 226 13.71 10.22 -4.84
N GLU A 227 14.77 10.57 -5.58
CA GLU A 227 15.92 9.67 -5.71
C GLU A 227 16.51 9.40 -4.33
N PRO A 228 16.81 8.12 -4.01
CA PRO A 228 17.43 7.78 -2.74
C PRO A 228 18.81 8.41 -2.63
N ASP A 229 19.09 9.07 -1.52
CA ASP A 229 20.42 9.57 -1.17
C ASP A 229 21.34 8.44 -0.69
N GLY A 230 22.58 8.78 -0.33
CA GLY A 230 23.58 7.79 0.07
C GLY A 230 23.20 7.01 1.33
N GLU A 231 22.51 7.64 2.29
CA GLU A 231 22.06 7.02 3.52
C GLU A 231 20.96 5.97 3.24
N ILE A 232 19.95 6.35 2.47
CA ILE A 232 18.86 5.45 2.07
C ILE A 232 19.40 4.34 1.13
N MET A 233 20.36 4.63 0.26
CA MET A 233 21.01 3.61 -0.56
C MET A 233 21.77 2.57 0.27
N SER A 234 22.33 2.95 1.43
CA SER A 234 22.97 1.98 2.34
C SER A 234 21.99 0.92 2.84
N ILE A 235 20.74 1.29 3.10
CA ILE A 235 19.67 0.33 3.46
C ILE A 235 19.48 -0.70 2.32
N GLY A 236 19.38 -0.22 1.09
CA GLY A 236 19.25 -1.10 -0.08
C GLY A 236 20.44 -2.05 -0.25
N HIS A 237 21.66 -1.57 -0.04
CA HIS A 237 22.87 -2.40 -0.09
C HIS A 237 22.88 -3.46 1.01
N HIS A 238 22.53 -3.11 2.25
CA HIS A 238 22.42 -4.06 3.36
C HIS A 238 21.42 -5.18 3.05
N VAL A 239 20.26 -4.86 2.46
CA VAL A 239 19.28 -5.86 2.03
C VAL A 239 19.86 -6.77 0.94
N ALA A 240 20.51 -6.20 -0.08
CA ALA A 240 21.08 -6.98 -1.17
C ALA A 240 22.20 -7.92 -0.69
N GLU A 241 23.07 -7.47 0.22
CA GLU A 241 24.13 -8.29 0.83
C GLU A 241 23.55 -9.40 1.71
N LEU A 242 22.53 -9.09 2.52
CA LEU A 242 21.82 -10.07 3.33
C LEU A 242 21.24 -11.20 2.48
N LEU A 243 20.48 -10.85 1.43
CA LEU A 243 19.86 -11.84 0.56
C LEU A 243 20.88 -12.64 -0.25
N ALA A 244 21.96 -12.00 -0.71
CA ALA A 244 23.08 -12.71 -1.35
C ALA A 244 23.76 -13.69 -0.41
N ASN A 245 23.92 -13.33 0.86
CA ASN A 245 24.48 -14.22 1.87
C ASN A 245 23.54 -15.39 2.19
N ASP A 246 22.24 -15.15 2.30
CA ASP A 246 21.23 -16.20 2.50
C ASP A 246 21.18 -17.18 1.31
N MET A 247 21.38 -16.71 0.09
CA MET A 247 21.58 -17.57 -1.08
C MET A 247 22.85 -18.42 -0.96
N LYS A 248 23.95 -17.79 -0.56
CA LYS A 248 25.26 -18.48 -0.43
C LYS A 248 25.21 -19.63 0.58
N VAL A 249 24.47 -19.45 1.66
CA VAL A 249 24.32 -20.49 2.71
C VAL A 249 23.14 -21.43 2.47
N GLY A 250 22.42 -21.27 1.36
CA GLY A 250 21.33 -22.15 0.94
C GLY A 250 19.98 -21.91 1.62
N ARG A 251 19.79 -20.78 2.29
CA ARG A 251 18.48 -20.38 2.85
C ARG A 251 17.54 -19.87 1.78
N ILE A 252 18.07 -19.27 0.72
CA ILE A 252 17.32 -18.86 -0.47
C ILE A 252 17.81 -19.71 -1.65
N PRO A 253 16.92 -20.24 -2.52
CA PRO A 253 17.32 -21.06 -3.66
C PRO A 253 18.12 -20.23 -4.69
N LYS A 254 18.97 -20.91 -5.48
CA LYS A 254 19.84 -20.26 -6.47
C LYS A 254 19.06 -19.51 -7.57
N GLN A 255 17.85 -19.95 -7.89
CA GLN A 255 16.99 -19.25 -8.85
C GLN A 255 16.36 -17.98 -8.29
N PHE A 256 16.58 -17.70 -7.01
CA PHE A 256 15.99 -16.64 -6.23
C PHE A 256 14.46 -16.77 -6.08
N LEU A 257 13.89 -15.97 -5.21
CA LEU A 257 12.45 -15.95 -4.93
C LEU A 257 11.85 -14.62 -5.40
N PRO A 258 10.52 -14.57 -5.66
CA PRO A 258 9.87 -13.31 -6.01
C PRO A 258 10.02 -12.27 -4.89
N ILE A 259 10.17 -11.02 -5.30
CA ILE A 259 10.30 -9.87 -4.38
C ILE A 259 8.97 -9.11 -4.33
N GLN A 260 8.53 -8.77 -3.12
CA GLN A 260 7.61 -7.67 -2.87
C GLN A 260 8.40 -6.51 -2.29
N SER A 261 8.13 -5.30 -2.76
CA SER A 261 8.73 -4.08 -2.24
C SER A 261 7.66 -3.04 -1.97
N GLY A 262 7.69 -2.44 -0.78
CA GLY A 262 6.82 -1.34 -0.39
C GLY A 262 7.01 -0.09 -1.27
N VAL A 263 6.01 0.78 -1.27
CA VAL A 263 6.02 2.05 -2.03
C VAL A 263 6.92 3.07 -1.35
N GLY A 264 7.72 3.80 -2.13
CA GLY A 264 8.47 4.95 -1.64
C GLY A 264 9.97 4.91 -1.90
N THR A 265 10.66 5.91 -1.36
CA THR A 265 12.10 6.11 -1.61
C THR A 265 12.96 4.96 -1.11
N THR A 266 12.63 4.38 0.07
CA THR A 266 13.35 3.23 0.63
C THR A 266 13.11 1.96 -0.21
N GLY A 267 11.87 1.69 -0.62
CA GLY A 267 11.56 0.58 -1.53
C GLY A 267 12.30 0.70 -2.87
N ASN A 268 12.35 1.91 -3.44
CA ASN A 268 13.12 2.17 -4.65
C ASN A 268 14.63 1.94 -4.46
N ALA A 269 15.20 2.30 -3.30
CA ALA A 269 16.60 2.04 -2.99
C ALA A 269 16.90 0.53 -2.93
N VAL A 270 16.01 -0.23 -2.32
CA VAL A 270 16.13 -1.70 -2.28
C VAL A 270 16.08 -2.29 -3.69
N LEU A 271 15.06 -1.94 -4.49
CA LEU A 271 14.97 -2.41 -5.87
C LEU A 271 16.20 -2.02 -6.71
N LYS A 272 16.71 -0.79 -6.52
CA LYS A 272 17.91 -0.31 -7.18
C LYS A 272 19.15 -1.11 -6.77
N ALA A 273 19.31 -1.41 -5.48
CA ALA A 273 20.42 -2.21 -5.00
C ALA A 273 20.34 -3.66 -5.51
N LEU A 274 19.16 -4.28 -5.51
CA LEU A 274 18.96 -5.63 -6.08
C LEU A 274 19.20 -5.64 -7.60
N GLY A 275 18.66 -4.65 -8.32
CA GLY A 275 18.78 -4.53 -9.77
C GLY A 275 20.24 -4.34 -10.24
N THR A 276 21.06 -3.62 -9.50
CA THR A 276 22.47 -3.34 -9.84
C THR A 276 23.46 -4.36 -9.25
N SER A 277 23.06 -5.15 -8.25
CA SER A 277 23.93 -6.14 -7.61
C SER A 277 24.32 -7.25 -8.58
N LYS A 278 25.63 -7.55 -8.64
CA LYS A 278 26.16 -8.72 -9.35
C LYS A 278 25.97 -10.03 -8.59
N LEU A 279 25.63 -9.95 -7.31
CA LEU A 279 25.45 -11.14 -6.43
C LEU A 279 24.02 -11.67 -6.50
N ILE A 280 23.06 -10.84 -6.90
CA ILE A 280 21.66 -11.22 -7.05
C ILE A 280 21.41 -11.59 -8.51
N PRO A 281 20.85 -12.78 -8.81
CA PRO A 281 20.52 -13.18 -10.18
C PRO A 281 19.32 -12.37 -10.70
N ARG A 282 18.91 -12.63 -11.95
CA ARG A 282 17.62 -12.17 -12.47
C ARG A 282 16.50 -12.71 -11.58
N PHE A 283 15.55 -11.85 -11.20
CA PHE A 283 14.46 -12.20 -10.29
C PHE A 283 13.09 -11.78 -10.83
N ASN A 284 12.05 -12.27 -10.19
CA ASN A 284 10.67 -11.86 -10.46
C ASN A 284 10.13 -10.98 -9.33
N VAL A 285 9.07 -10.23 -9.65
CA VAL A 285 8.32 -9.43 -8.69
C VAL A 285 6.92 -10.02 -8.54
N TYR A 286 6.48 -10.23 -7.32
CA TYR A 286 5.08 -10.46 -6.95
C TYR A 286 4.76 -9.52 -5.80
N SER A 287 4.04 -8.45 -6.11
CA SER A 287 3.92 -7.31 -5.22
C SER A 287 2.52 -6.70 -5.30
N GLU A 288 2.24 -5.80 -4.40
CA GLU A 288 1.07 -4.94 -4.45
C GLU A 288 1.16 -3.95 -5.63
N VAL A 289 2.34 -3.35 -5.81
CA VAL A 289 2.57 -2.34 -6.86
C VAL A 289 3.84 -2.58 -7.65
N VAL A 290 3.83 -2.10 -8.90
CA VAL A 290 5.01 -1.91 -9.74
C VAL A 290 5.31 -0.42 -9.79
N GLN A 291 6.56 -0.01 -9.52
CA GLN A 291 7.03 1.37 -9.53
C GLN A 291 7.98 1.61 -10.71
N ASP A 292 8.35 2.90 -10.96
CA ASP A 292 9.22 3.30 -12.08
C ASP A 292 10.53 2.50 -12.15
N ALA A 293 11.17 2.25 -11.00
CA ALA A 293 12.40 1.46 -10.95
C ALA A 293 12.21 0.03 -11.47
N ALA A 294 11.07 -0.59 -11.15
CA ALA A 294 10.77 -1.94 -11.63
C ALA A 294 10.53 -1.97 -13.14
N VAL A 295 9.83 -0.97 -13.71
CA VAL A 295 9.63 -0.83 -15.16
C VAL A 295 10.98 -0.76 -15.89
N ASN A 296 11.91 0.07 -15.38
CA ASN A 296 13.25 0.19 -15.94
C ASN A 296 14.03 -1.13 -15.89
N TYR A 297 14.04 -1.82 -14.73
CA TYR A 297 14.73 -3.09 -14.58
C TYR A 297 14.09 -4.25 -15.35
N MET A 298 12.81 -4.18 -15.67
CA MET A 298 12.17 -5.10 -16.60
C MET A 298 12.72 -4.91 -18.02
N LEU A 299 12.82 -3.69 -18.51
CA LEU A 299 13.39 -3.37 -19.84
C LEU A 299 14.88 -3.71 -19.93
N GLU A 300 15.62 -3.57 -18.84
CA GLU A 300 17.03 -3.98 -18.73
C GLU A 300 17.20 -5.51 -18.58
N GLY A 301 16.10 -6.27 -18.43
CA GLY A 301 16.12 -7.72 -18.26
C GLY A 301 16.58 -8.22 -16.89
N ARG A 302 16.70 -7.33 -15.90
CA ARG A 302 17.04 -7.69 -14.50
C ARG A 302 15.83 -8.26 -13.76
N ILE A 303 14.65 -7.73 -14.00
CA ILE A 303 13.37 -8.31 -13.57
C ILE A 303 12.82 -9.13 -14.73
N GLY A 304 12.54 -10.39 -14.46
CA GLY A 304 12.06 -11.35 -15.46
C GLY A 304 10.58 -11.22 -15.74
N TYR A 305 9.81 -11.07 -14.69
CA TYR A 305 8.36 -10.92 -14.72
C TYR A 305 7.90 -10.12 -13.48
N ALA A 306 6.85 -9.34 -13.64
CA ALA A 306 6.18 -8.67 -12.54
C ALA A 306 4.69 -8.99 -12.51
N SER A 307 4.16 -9.25 -11.32
CA SER A 307 2.73 -9.39 -11.06
C SER A 307 2.34 -8.49 -9.89
N ALA A 308 1.33 -7.64 -10.08
CA ALA A 308 0.90 -6.69 -9.07
C ALA A 308 -0.59 -6.35 -9.21
N THR A 309 -1.13 -5.54 -8.29
CA THR A 309 -2.48 -4.99 -8.44
C THR A 309 -2.49 -3.65 -9.18
N ALA A 310 -1.39 -2.91 -9.15
CA ALA A 310 -1.29 -1.62 -9.82
C ALA A 310 0.12 -1.29 -10.33
N MET A 311 0.16 -0.51 -11.39
CA MET A 311 1.33 0.28 -11.76
C MET A 311 1.25 1.64 -11.06
N THR A 312 2.02 1.81 -9.97
CA THR A 312 2.15 3.09 -9.27
C THR A 312 3.35 3.83 -9.84
N VAL A 313 3.17 4.36 -11.01
CA VAL A 313 4.25 4.92 -11.85
C VAL A 313 3.92 6.34 -12.28
N THR A 314 4.97 7.09 -12.61
CA THR A 314 4.83 8.40 -13.27
C THR A 314 4.21 8.26 -14.66
N ASN A 315 3.69 9.36 -15.21
CA ASN A 315 3.15 9.35 -16.57
C ASN A 315 4.23 9.01 -17.60
N GLU A 316 5.47 9.39 -17.38
CA GLU A 316 6.61 9.04 -18.23
C GLU A 316 6.86 7.53 -18.26
N ALA A 317 6.91 6.88 -17.09
CA ALA A 317 7.08 5.43 -17.00
C ALA A 317 5.86 4.67 -17.53
N LEU A 318 4.65 5.21 -17.34
CA LEU A 318 3.43 4.65 -17.92
C LEU A 318 3.47 4.67 -19.46
N GLN A 319 3.93 5.79 -20.06
CA GLN A 319 4.12 5.88 -21.50
C GLN A 319 5.23 4.93 -22.00
N MET A 320 6.29 4.69 -21.20
CA MET A 320 7.28 3.67 -21.54
C MET A 320 6.65 2.27 -21.61
N VAL A 321 5.75 1.92 -20.68
CA VAL A 321 4.99 0.67 -20.73
C VAL A 321 4.12 0.61 -22.00
N TYR A 322 3.36 1.67 -22.28
CA TYR A 322 2.46 1.73 -23.44
C TYR A 322 3.18 1.67 -24.78
N ASN A 323 4.35 2.28 -24.88
CA ASN A 323 5.19 2.22 -26.09
C ASN A 323 5.86 0.85 -26.28
N ASN A 324 5.88 0.00 -25.25
CA ASN A 324 6.50 -1.33 -25.29
C ASN A 324 5.49 -2.44 -24.94
N MET A 325 4.22 -2.29 -25.35
CA MET A 325 3.14 -3.23 -25.02
C MET A 325 3.42 -4.68 -25.46
N ASP A 326 4.10 -4.87 -26.58
CA ASP A 326 4.51 -6.22 -27.05
C ASP A 326 5.40 -6.96 -26.06
N TYR A 327 6.21 -6.20 -25.29
CA TYR A 327 7.03 -6.75 -24.22
C TYR A 327 6.21 -6.91 -22.93
N PHE A 328 5.57 -5.83 -22.47
CA PHE A 328 4.91 -5.82 -21.16
C PHE A 328 3.70 -6.75 -21.08
N SER A 329 2.94 -6.94 -22.16
CA SER A 329 1.84 -7.92 -22.21
C SER A 329 2.27 -9.36 -21.90
N LYS A 330 3.57 -9.67 -22.09
CA LYS A 330 4.17 -10.98 -21.84
C LYS A 330 4.97 -11.07 -20.53
N HIS A 331 5.23 -9.92 -19.87
CA HIS A 331 6.12 -9.87 -18.72
C HIS A 331 5.53 -9.14 -17.51
N LEU A 332 4.31 -8.59 -17.64
CA LEU A 332 3.59 -7.89 -16.58
C LEU A 332 2.16 -8.40 -16.48
N THR A 333 1.71 -8.66 -15.25
CA THR A 333 0.30 -8.99 -14.97
C THR A 333 -0.24 -8.06 -13.88
N ILE A 334 -1.39 -7.45 -14.15
CA ILE A 334 -2.16 -6.64 -13.19
C ILE A 334 -3.39 -7.45 -12.75
N ARG A 335 -3.54 -7.66 -11.43
CA ARG A 335 -4.58 -8.48 -10.80
C ARG A 335 -5.47 -7.65 -9.88
N GLN A 336 -6.59 -8.23 -9.41
CA GLN A 336 -7.31 -7.69 -8.27
C GLN A 336 -6.45 -7.76 -7.00
N SER A 337 -6.64 -6.79 -6.09
CA SER A 337 -5.88 -6.69 -4.84
C SER A 337 -6.06 -7.93 -3.95
N GLU A 338 -7.24 -8.53 -3.92
CA GLU A 338 -7.51 -9.76 -3.17
C GLU A 338 -6.63 -10.93 -3.61
N ILE A 339 -6.17 -10.95 -4.87
CA ILE A 339 -5.30 -12.00 -5.40
C ILE A 339 -3.83 -11.61 -5.20
N ALA A 340 -3.46 -10.37 -5.51
CA ALA A 340 -2.10 -9.89 -5.32
C ALA A 340 -1.69 -9.96 -3.83
N ASN A 341 -2.60 -9.62 -2.93
CA ASN A 341 -2.42 -9.64 -1.48
C ASN A 341 -2.91 -10.94 -0.81
N SER A 342 -3.16 -12.01 -1.60
CA SER A 342 -3.63 -13.28 -1.04
C SER A 342 -2.55 -13.96 -0.20
N PRO A 343 -2.81 -14.23 1.11
CA PRO A 343 -1.92 -15.01 1.96
C PRO A 343 -1.55 -16.38 1.36
N GLU A 344 -2.51 -17.04 0.73
CA GLU A 344 -2.34 -18.33 0.07
C GLU A 344 -1.29 -18.26 -1.04
N VAL A 345 -1.42 -17.28 -1.94
CA VAL A 345 -0.53 -17.13 -3.10
C VAL A 345 0.85 -16.64 -2.67
N ILE A 346 0.93 -15.64 -1.79
CA ILE A 346 2.19 -15.11 -1.24
C ILE A 346 3.03 -16.25 -0.62
N ARG A 347 2.39 -17.08 0.20
CA ARG A 347 3.04 -18.22 0.86
C ARG A 347 3.47 -19.29 -0.13
N ARG A 348 2.64 -19.62 -1.11
CA ARG A 348 2.95 -20.62 -2.15
C ARG A 348 4.12 -20.20 -3.04
N LEU A 349 4.19 -18.93 -3.41
CA LEU A 349 5.27 -18.39 -4.23
C LEU A 349 6.57 -18.19 -3.45
N GLY A 350 6.52 -18.17 -2.13
CA GLY A 350 7.68 -17.91 -1.27
C GLY A 350 8.20 -16.48 -1.42
N VAL A 351 7.30 -15.49 -1.43
CA VAL A 351 7.65 -14.09 -1.64
C VAL A 351 8.57 -13.58 -0.52
N ILE A 352 9.64 -12.88 -0.88
CA ILE A 352 10.45 -12.10 0.07
C ILE A 352 9.77 -10.75 0.22
N ALA A 353 9.24 -10.47 1.42
CA ALA A 353 8.52 -9.25 1.74
C ALA A 353 9.47 -8.17 2.27
N ILE A 354 9.38 -6.95 1.72
CA ILE A 354 10.22 -5.82 2.13
C ILE A 354 9.37 -4.57 2.22
N ASN A 355 9.13 -4.09 3.45
CA ASN A 355 8.28 -2.94 3.73
C ASN A 355 8.98 -1.90 4.60
N THR A 356 8.34 -0.75 4.79
CA THR A 356 8.93 0.39 5.51
C THR A 356 8.04 0.79 6.67
N PRO A 357 8.50 0.65 7.93
CA PRO A 357 7.80 1.09 9.12
C PRO A 357 8.08 2.57 9.43
N LEU A 358 7.27 3.14 10.32
CA LEU A 358 7.57 4.40 10.99
C LEU A 358 8.54 4.16 12.15
N GLU A 359 8.33 3.08 12.90
CA GLU A 359 9.17 2.67 14.02
C GLU A 359 9.13 1.16 14.24
N CYS A 360 10.19 0.63 14.83
CA CYS A 360 10.25 -0.73 15.36
C CYS A 360 10.71 -0.68 16.82
N ASP A 361 10.22 -1.60 17.65
CA ASP A 361 10.71 -1.72 19.01
C ASP A 361 11.87 -2.72 19.15
N LEU A 362 12.37 -2.83 20.38
CA LEU A 362 13.52 -3.67 20.70
C LEU A 362 13.28 -5.16 20.44
N TYR A 363 12.03 -5.59 20.38
CA TYR A 363 11.66 -7.01 20.26
C TYR A 363 11.27 -7.40 18.85
N GLY A 364 11.00 -6.40 18.00
CA GLY A 364 10.64 -6.57 16.62
C GLY A 364 9.16 -6.32 16.32
N ASN A 365 8.40 -5.74 17.26
CA ASN A 365 7.09 -5.18 16.88
C ASN A 365 7.30 -3.98 15.97
N GLU A 366 6.37 -3.77 15.06
CA GLU A 366 6.45 -2.75 14.01
C GLU A 366 5.19 -1.89 14.01
N ASN A 367 5.36 -0.59 13.72
CA ASN A 367 4.31 0.40 13.55
C ASN A 367 4.52 1.15 12.22
N SER A 368 3.56 1.04 11.32
CA SER A 368 3.52 1.74 10.02
C SER A 368 2.47 2.84 9.97
N SER A 369 1.56 2.93 10.95
CA SER A 369 0.34 3.71 10.84
C SER A 369 0.28 4.96 11.72
N HIS A 370 0.82 4.95 12.94
CA HIS A 370 0.62 6.02 13.91
C HIS A 370 1.91 6.66 14.41
N VAL A 371 1.91 7.98 14.60
CA VAL A 371 3.00 8.74 15.21
C VAL A 371 2.60 9.18 16.60
N CYS A 372 3.42 8.83 17.60
CA CYS A 372 3.20 9.17 19.03
C CYS A 372 1.78 8.82 19.52
N GLY A 373 1.25 7.72 19.06
CA GLY A 373 0.00 7.12 19.50
C GLY A 373 -1.25 7.62 18.78
N SER A 374 -1.47 8.92 18.68
CA SER A 374 -2.76 9.48 18.23
C SER A 374 -2.77 9.92 16.76
N ALA A 375 -1.64 10.34 16.23
CA ALA A 375 -1.59 10.92 14.90
C ALA A 375 -1.47 9.84 13.83
N LEU A 376 -2.55 9.58 13.09
CA LEU A 376 -2.52 8.69 11.94
C LEU A 376 -1.61 9.26 10.85
N MET A 377 -0.75 8.42 10.29
CA MET A 377 0.09 8.75 9.14
C MET A 377 -0.50 8.23 7.84
N ASN A 378 -0.84 6.96 7.77
CA ASN A 378 -1.34 6.31 6.55
C ASN A 378 -2.45 5.29 6.83
N GLY A 379 -2.13 4.24 7.55
CA GLY A 379 -2.87 3.00 7.79
C GLY A 379 -1.98 1.79 7.61
N ILE A 380 -2.47 0.61 7.98
CA ILE A 380 -1.72 -0.65 7.92
C ILE A 380 -1.39 -1.06 6.47
N GLY A 381 -2.28 -0.79 5.53
CA GLY A 381 -2.08 -1.12 4.12
C GLY A 381 -1.94 -2.61 3.84
N GLY A 382 -1.13 -2.95 2.84
CA GLY A 382 -0.87 -4.33 2.45
C GLY A 382 0.42 -4.93 3.03
N SER A 383 1.20 -4.17 3.84
CA SER A 383 2.48 -4.65 4.35
C SER A 383 2.34 -5.97 5.11
N CYS A 384 1.39 -6.07 6.04
CA CYS A 384 1.17 -7.28 6.83
C CYS A 384 0.56 -8.45 6.05
N ASP A 385 -0.12 -8.20 4.92
CA ASP A 385 -0.52 -9.27 4.00
C ASP A 385 0.71 -10.05 3.51
N TYR A 386 1.79 -9.31 3.19
CA TYR A 386 3.05 -9.88 2.71
C TYR A 386 3.97 -10.32 3.83
N GLU A 387 4.17 -9.51 4.88
CA GLU A 387 5.13 -9.80 5.94
C GLU A 387 4.80 -11.09 6.69
N ARG A 388 3.55 -11.26 7.11
CA ARG A 388 3.09 -12.46 7.81
C ARG A 388 3.11 -13.71 6.96
N ASN A 389 3.06 -13.59 5.63
CA ASN A 389 2.92 -14.70 4.70
C ASN A 389 4.14 -14.87 3.78
N GLY A 390 5.09 -13.97 3.83
CA GLY A 390 6.35 -14.04 3.11
C GLY A 390 7.24 -15.19 3.53
N TYR A 391 8.19 -15.54 2.68
CA TYR A 391 9.26 -16.49 2.99
C TYR A 391 10.27 -15.89 3.95
N ILE A 392 10.55 -14.60 3.78
CA ILE A 392 11.34 -13.75 4.68
C ILE A 392 10.62 -12.41 4.79
N SER A 393 10.48 -11.91 6.01
CA SER A 393 9.88 -10.64 6.36
C SER A 393 10.98 -9.63 6.74
N ILE A 394 11.08 -8.53 5.99
CA ILE A 394 12.13 -7.52 6.16
C ILE A 394 11.49 -6.14 6.29
N PHE A 395 11.70 -5.48 7.42
CA PHE A 395 11.35 -4.08 7.58
C PHE A 395 12.57 -3.17 7.43
N THR A 396 12.44 -2.14 6.58
CA THR A 396 13.53 -1.23 6.20
C THR A 396 13.14 0.22 6.49
N THR A 397 13.94 0.94 7.30
CA THR A 397 13.66 2.35 7.62
C THR A 397 14.95 3.09 7.94
N PRO A 398 15.06 4.40 7.66
CA PRO A 398 16.10 5.22 8.27
C PRO A 398 16.03 5.15 9.79
N SER A 399 17.17 5.07 10.47
CA SER A 399 17.22 4.93 11.93
C SER A 399 16.67 6.15 12.68
N THR A 400 16.52 7.29 11.99
CA THR A 400 15.96 8.53 12.55
C THR A 400 15.09 9.30 11.55
N ALA A 401 14.26 10.18 12.09
CA ALA A 401 13.45 11.13 11.33
C ALA A 401 13.59 12.56 11.91
N LYS A 402 13.05 13.57 11.20
CA LYS A 402 13.01 14.98 11.63
C LYS A 402 14.38 15.53 12.04
N GLY A 403 15.43 15.20 11.26
CA GLY A 403 16.79 15.67 11.55
C GLY A 403 17.36 15.09 12.85
N GLY A 404 17.14 13.81 13.09
CA GLY A 404 17.63 13.07 14.25
C GLY A 404 16.80 13.22 15.52
N LYS A 405 15.70 13.97 15.49
CA LYS A 405 14.87 14.23 16.69
C LYS A 405 13.93 13.08 17.05
N ILE A 406 13.65 12.20 16.11
CA ILE A 406 12.80 11.02 16.30
C ILE A 406 13.65 9.80 15.98
N SER A 407 13.71 8.83 16.90
CA SER A 407 14.29 7.52 16.66
C SER A 407 13.24 6.60 16.02
N ALA A 408 13.62 5.88 14.95
CA ALA A 408 12.81 4.80 14.41
C ALA A 408 12.96 3.49 15.21
N ILE A 409 13.97 3.40 16.08
CA ILE A 409 14.13 2.29 17.03
C ILE A 409 13.76 2.80 18.42
N VAL A 410 12.72 2.20 19.01
CA VAL A 410 12.13 2.65 20.28
C VAL A 410 12.08 1.51 21.31
N PRO A 411 11.98 1.80 22.62
CA PRO A 411 11.82 0.74 23.63
C PRO A 411 10.54 -0.08 23.43
N MET A 412 9.44 0.57 23.02
CA MET A 412 8.14 -0.04 22.71
C MET A 412 7.43 0.81 21.66
N CYS A 413 6.88 0.20 20.64
CA CYS A 413 6.02 0.88 19.66
C CYS A 413 4.79 1.50 20.33
N CYS A 414 4.42 2.71 19.90
CA CYS A 414 3.21 3.37 20.41
C CYS A 414 1.91 2.81 19.79
N HIS A 415 2.02 2.08 18.71
CA HIS A 415 1.00 1.30 18.02
C HIS A 415 1.67 0.10 17.39
N VAL A 416 0.97 -1.02 17.20
CA VAL A 416 1.56 -2.24 16.61
C VAL A 416 0.70 -2.68 15.43
N ASP A 417 1.29 -2.67 14.25
CA ASP A 417 0.69 -3.17 13.02
C ASP A 417 1.15 -4.61 12.73
N SER A 418 2.46 -4.90 12.88
CA SER A 418 3.02 -6.25 12.83
C SER A 418 3.71 -6.60 14.14
N THR A 419 3.44 -7.80 14.67
CA THR A 419 4.05 -8.26 15.92
C THR A 419 5.44 -8.84 15.69
N GLU A 420 6.22 -8.96 16.77
CA GLU A 420 7.55 -9.59 16.75
C GLU A 420 7.54 -11.03 16.19
N HIS A 421 6.38 -11.66 16.13
CA HIS A 421 6.24 -13.03 15.59
C HIS A 421 6.24 -13.06 14.06
N ASP A 422 5.91 -11.95 13.41
CA ASP A 422 5.82 -11.81 11.97
C ASP A 422 7.05 -11.10 11.35
N VAL A 423 7.97 -10.57 12.19
CA VAL A 423 9.14 -9.81 11.76
C VAL A 423 10.42 -10.63 11.91
N ASP A 424 11.07 -10.92 10.77
CA ASP A 424 12.32 -11.68 10.72
C ASP A 424 13.57 -10.78 10.81
N ILE A 425 13.54 -9.63 10.14
CA ILE A 425 14.71 -8.79 9.93
C ILE A 425 14.32 -7.31 9.95
N ILE A 426 15.13 -6.52 10.65
CA ILE A 426 15.06 -5.05 10.60
C ILE A 426 16.36 -4.53 9.97
N VAL A 427 16.25 -3.59 9.04
CA VAL A 427 17.38 -2.98 8.35
C VAL A 427 17.27 -1.46 8.43
N THR A 428 18.34 -0.81 8.86
CA THR A 428 18.52 0.63 8.78
C THR A 428 19.82 0.94 8.02
N GLU A 429 20.14 2.22 7.82
CA GLU A 429 21.45 2.62 7.28
C GLU A 429 22.60 2.27 8.23
N GLN A 430 22.30 1.98 9.51
CA GLN A 430 23.31 1.56 10.50
C GLN A 430 23.71 0.08 10.33
N GLY A 431 22.83 -0.76 9.78
CA GLY A 431 23.08 -2.19 9.58
C GLY A 431 21.83 -3.05 9.60
N VAL A 432 22.02 -4.34 9.92
CA VAL A 432 21.00 -5.39 9.85
C VAL A 432 20.84 -6.07 11.21
N ALA A 433 19.65 -6.12 11.73
CA ALA A 433 19.24 -6.94 12.87
C ALA A 433 18.50 -8.19 12.36
N ASP A 434 19.19 -9.33 12.31
CA ASP A 434 18.59 -10.62 11.98
C ASP A 434 17.97 -11.22 13.27
N LEU A 435 16.65 -11.21 13.35
CA LEU A 435 15.91 -11.64 14.54
C LEU A 435 15.57 -13.13 14.54
N ARG A 436 15.82 -13.82 13.44
CA ARG A 436 15.48 -15.23 13.24
C ARG A 436 16.16 -16.13 14.27
N GLY A 437 15.41 -17.01 14.92
CA GLY A 437 15.92 -17.97 15.90
C GLY A 437 16.42 -17.35 17.21
N LYS A 438 15.98 -16.12 17.54
CA LYS A 438 16.37 -15.38 18.75
C LYS A 438 15.16 -15.10 19.64
N GLY A 439 15.31 -15.31 20.95
CA GLY A 439 14.34 -14.86 21.94
C GLY A 439 14.45 -13.35 22.20
N PRO A 440 13.46 -12.73 22.89
CA PRO A 440 13.31 -11.28 23.00
C PRO A 440 14.56 -10.53 23.48
N VAL A 441 15.23 -10.99 24.51
CA VAL A 441 16.46 -10.34 25.01
C VAL A 441 17.56 -10.31 23.96
N ARG A 442 17.72 -11.39 23.19
CA ARG A 442 18.73 -11.45 22.12
C ARG A 442 18.33 -10.58 20.95
N ARG A 443 17.02 -10.51 20.60
CA ARG A 443 16.47 -9.59 19.61
C ARG A 443 16.77 -8.14 19.98
N ALA A 444 16.49 -7.76 21.24
CA ALA A 444 16.74 -6.40 21.71
C ALA A 444 18.19 -5.96 21.50
N TRP A 445 19.16 -6.82 21.82
CA TRP A 445 20.56 -6.52 21.58
C TRP A 445 20.92 -6.42 20.11
N GLU A 446 20.39 -7.30 19.25
CA GLU A 446 20.57 -7.20 17.80
C GLU A 446 20.05 -5.87 17.24
N VAL A 447 18.84 -5.47 17.65
CA VAL A 447 18.22 -4.22 17.19
C VAL A 447 19.02 -3.01 17.67
N ILE A 448 19.38 -2.96 18.96
CA ILE A 448 20.16 -1.85 19.52
C ILE A 448 21.51 -1.70 18.81
N GLU A 449 22.25 -2.80 18.71
CA GLU A 449 23.63 -2.74 18.25
C GLU A 449 23.75 -2.52 16.74
N ASN A 450 22.82 -3.06 15.97
CA ASN A 450 22.93 -3.03 14.51
C ASN A 450 22.02 -1.99 13.81
N CYS A 451 20.89 -1.62 14.41
CA CYS A 451 19.91 -0.77 13.73
C CYS A 451 19.66 0.60 14.38
N ALA A 452 19.93 0.76 15.68
CA ALA A 452 19.71 2.04 16.34
C ALA A 452 20.75 3.09 15.92
N HIS A 453 20.33 4.34 15.78
CA HIS A 453 21.22 5.47 15.54
C HIS A 453 22.21 5.66 16.71
N PRO A 454 23.48 6.04 16.47
CA PRO A 454 24.47 6.24 17.54
C PRO A 454 24.02 7.14 18.69
N ASP A 455 23.26 8.20 18.43
CA ASP A 455 22.73 9.10 19.45
C ASP A 455 21.73 8.43 20.41
N TYR A 456 21.04 7.38 19.97
CA TYR A 456 20.02 6.65 20.73
C TYR A 456 20.52 5.34 21.36
N LYS A 457 21.60 4.77 20.84
CA LYS A 457 22.17 3.51 21.40
C LYS A 457 22.42 3.59 22.92
N PRO A 458 23.03 4.66 23.47
CA PRO A 458 23.24 4.74 24.92
C PRO A 458 21.94 4.70 25.72
N LEU A 459 20.90 5.41 25.28
CA LEU A 459 19.58 5.44 25.92
C LEU A 459 18.91 4.06 25.87
N LEU A 460 18.93 3.41 24.72
CA LEU A 460 18.32 2.08 24.55
C LEU A 460 19.06 0.99 25.34
N ARG A 461 20.40 1.07 25.44
CA ARG A 461 21.21 0.19 26.28
C ARG A 461 20.91 0.41 27.76
N ASP A 462 20.76 1.66 28.20
CA ASP A 462 20.40 2.01 29.57
C ASP A 462 19.01 1.47 29.91
N TYR A 463 18.03 1.69 28.99
CA TYR A 463 16.69 1.15 29.15
C TYR A 463 16.72 -0.38 29.39
N LEU A 464 17.38 -1.14 28.53
CA LEU A 464 17.39 -2.60 28.59
C LEU A 464 18.15 -3.13 29.82
N LYS A 465 19.25 -2.46 30.22
CA LYS A 465 20.12 -2.93 31.33
C LYS A 465 19.64 -2.52 32.70
N HIS A 466 19.08 -1.32 32.84
CA HIS A 466 18.91 -0.66 34.13
C HIS A 466 17.47 -0.26 34.43
N ILE A 467 16.64 -0.05 33.40
CA ILE A 467 15.27 0.44 33.54
C ILE A 467 14.24 -0.68 33.43
N ALA A 468 14.34 -1.52 32.39
CA ALA A 468 13.45 -2.66 32.20
C ALA A 468 13.78 -3.78 33.22
N PRO A 469 12.76 -4.30 33.94
CA PRO A 469 12.99 -5.43 34.85
C PRO A 469 13.31 -6.71 34.07
N MET A 470 14.05 -7.61 34.71
CA MET A 470 14.32 -8.93 34.16
C MET A 470 13.03 -9.70 33.91
N GLY A 471 12.95 -10.36 32.74
CA GLY A 471 11.79 -11.14 32.33
C GLY A 471 12.03 -11.82 30.99
N HIS A 472 11.03 -12.52 30.49
CA HIS A 472 11.07 -13.11 29.14
C HIS A 472 11.23 -12.02 28.09
N GLU A 473 10.46 -10.96 28.23
CA GLU A 473 10.50 -9.72 27.44
C GLU A 473 10.61 -8.54 28.39
N PRO A 474 11.83 -8.05 28.66
CA PRO A 474 12.03 -6.96 29.62
C PRO A 474 11.36 -5.67 29.19
N GLN A 475 10.31 -5.22 29.90
CA GLN A 475 9.60 -3.98 29.65
C GLN A 475 9.25 -3.25 30.95
N HIS A 476 9.53 -1.94 31.01
CA HIS A 476 9.12 -1.10 32.11
C HIS A 476 7.90 -0.29 31.67
N MET A 477 6.71 -0.67 32.11
CA MET A 477 5.43 -0.16 31.62
C MET A 477 5.31 1.37 31.59
N ARG A 478 5.88 2.09 32.56
CA ARG A 478 5.83 3.57 32.59
C ARG A 478 6.90 4.20 31.70
N ALA A 479 8.07 3.58 31.58
CA ALA A 479 9.20 4.11 30.83
C ALA A 479 9.24 3.63 29.36
N ALA A 480 8.45 2.63 29.00
CA ALA A 480 8.45 2.03 27.66
C ALA A 480 8.11 3.05 26.56
N LEU A 481 7.22 4.01 26.83
CA LEU A 481 6.84 5.08 25.91
C LEU A 481 7.55 6.41 26.18
N ALA A 482 8.64 6.41 26.96
CA ALA A 482 9.34 7.63 27.35
C ALA A 482 9.87 8.45 26.16
N PHE A 483 10.30 7.79 25.07
CA PHE A 483 10.74 8.47 23.84
C PHE A 483 9.61 9.29 23.24
N HIS A 484 8.42 8.70 23.10
CA HIS A 484 7.23 9.37 22.54
C HIS A 484 6.75 10.52 23.43
N ASP A 485 6.64 10.29 24.74
CA ASP A 485 6.25 11.32 25.70
C ASP A 485 7.25 12.49 25.71
N THR A 486 8.56 12.20 25.67
CA THR A 486 9.60 13.23 25.59
C THR A 486 9.49 14.02 24.30
N TYR A 487 9.24 13.38 23.17
CA TYR A 487 9.04 14.07 21.90
C TYR A 487 7.83 15.00 21.95
N LEU A 488 6.70 14.55 22.47
CA LEU A 488 5.49 15.37 22.61
C LEU A 488 5.71 16.59 23.52
N ARG A 489 6.47 16.44 24.61
CA ARG A 489 6.74 17.51 25.57
C ARG A 489 7.90 18.43 25.19
N LYS A 490 8.97 17.88 24.63
CA LYS A 490 10.25 18.58 24.44
C LYS A 490 10.65 18.70 22.95
N GLY A 491 9.97 17.99 22.02
CA GLY A 491 10.22 18.02 20.58
C GLY A 491 11.47 17.27 20.11
N ASP A 492 12.11 16.48 20.99
CA ASP A 492 13.34 15.73 20.67
C ASP A 492 13.47 14.52 21.61
N MET A 493 13.43 13.29 21.05
CA MET A 493 13.57 12.04 21.81
C MET A 493 14.93 11.87 22.48
N ARG A 494 15.98 12.53 22.00
CA ARG A 494 17.32 12.50 22.61
C ARG A 494 17.35 13.08 24.01
N LEU A 495 16.36 13.89 24.36
CA LEU A 495 16.22 14.53 25.67
C LEU A 495 15.50 13.63 26.70
N THR A 496 15.31 12.34 26.39
CA THR A 496 14.66 11.41 27.30
C THR A 496 15.52 11.18 28.55
N ASP A 497 14.88 11.37 29.70
CA ASP A 497 15.43 11.03 31.02
C ASP A 497 14.49 9.99 31.67
N PHE A 498 14.95 8.75 31.75
CA PHE A 498 14.15 7.66 32.31
C PHE A 498 13.86 7.83 33.79
N SER A 499 14.67 8.62 34.53
CA SER A 499 14.41 8.88 35.93
C SER A 499 13.06 9.57 36.19
N GLU A 500 12.52 10.32 35.22
CA GLU A 500 11.20 10.93 35.29
C GLU A 500 10.05 9.90 35.37
N TYR A 501 10.29 8.65 35.00
CA TYR A 501 9.31 7.56 34.89
C TYR A 501 9.43 6.50 35.99
N LEU A 502 10.52 6.53 36.77
CA LEU A 502 10.75 5.60 37.86
C LEU A 502 10.04 6.05 39.13
N PRO A 503 9.71 5.12 40.05
CA PRO A 503 9.21 5.49 41.40
C PRO A 503 10.21 6.40 42.13
N LYS A 504 9.69 7.45 42.74
CA LYS A 504 10.51 8.29 43.66
C LYS A 504 10.76 7.55 44.94
#